data_e83fe8b9d88bcdb7e5260fa133c3cd16
#
_entry.id   e83fe8b9d88bcdb7e5260fa133c3cd16
#
_cell.length_a   1.000
_cell.length_b   1.000
_cell.length_c   1.000
_cell.angle_alpha   90.00
_cell.angle_beta   90.00
_cell.angle_gamma   90.00
#
_symmetry.space_group_name_H-M   'P 1'
#
loop_
_entity.id
_entity.type
_entity.pdbx_description
1 polymer ?
#
loop_
_entity_poly.entity_id
_entity_poly.type
_entity_poly.pdbx_seq_one_letter_code
_entity_poly.pdbx_strand_id
1 'polypeptide(L)'
;MDTTATIGWGIAGTGRIARTVLDDFAHVPGARISAVASRSIARADTFADLVSQSLGTPRPNAHDSYAEMIANPAVDVIYVATPHPQHRPIALAAIEAGKAVLVEKSFAATAEAATEMAEAARAHEVFAMEGMWTRFLPVVTEMIDAVNSGAIGEPTGVQGDLFALRDYDPEDRLFSPALGGGVTLDLGVYALDFAIRLLGEPTEVIARGKHFPNGVDSDASMLLTFPKDKFATLAISLTSDGPGRMTIQGTDGWIEVEPRFHHPSRILIHRRGVIPKVHNTPALGRGYAHELIEVCECLRAGRTESQTMPLDASLAVARTMANILDQLGVENHDDTELPS
;
A
#
# COMPACT_ATOMS: atom_id res chain seq x y z
N MET A 1 -26.51 12.05 -4.55
CA MET A 1 -26.09 10.77 -5.14
C MET A 1 -26.62 9.65 -4.25
N ASP A 2 -26.98 8.52 -4.82
CA ASP A 2 -27.51 7.37 -4.05
C ASP A 2 -26.36 6.72 -3.25
N THR A 3 -26.33 6.98 -1.95
CA THR A 3 -25.31 6.44 -1.02
C THR A 3 -25.45 4.94 -0.81
N THR A 4 -26.46 4.31 -1.42
CA THR A 4 -26.75 2.88 -1.30
C THR A 4 -26.34 2.07 -2.53
N ALA A 5 -25.81 2.73 -3.58
CA ALA A 5 -25.37 2.02 -4.80
C ALA A 5 -24.31 0.96 -4.47
N THR A 6 -24.58 -0.26 -4.94
CA THR A 6 -23.62 -1.37 -4.81
C THR A 6 -22.46 -1.14 -5.75
N ILE A 7 -21.23 -1.22 -5.24
CA ILE A 7 -19.99 -1.15 -6.00
C ILE A 7 -19.53 -2.57 -6.32
N GLY A 8 -19.40 -2.87 -7.60
CA GLY A 8 -18.90 -4.16 -8.08
C GLY A 8 -17.37 -4.19 -8.15
N TRP A 9 -16.75 -5.12 -7.45
CA TRP A 9 -15.30 -5.30 -7.40
C TRP A 9 -14.85 -6.45 -8.30
N GLY A 10 -13.82 -6.20 -9.11
CA GLY A 10 -13.02 -7.23 -9.76
C GLY A 10 -11.73 -7.46 -8.98
N ILE A 11 -11.35 -8.71 -8.74
CA ILE A 11 -10.10 -9.04 -8.05
C ILE A 11 -9.12 -9.60 -9.07
N ALA A 12 -8.05 -8.84 -9.36
CA ALA A 12 -6.95 -9.27 -10.23
C ALA A 12 -5.86 -9.94 -9.39
N GLY A 13 -5.73 -11.26 -9.53
CA GLY A 13 -4.82 -12.07 -8.73
C GLY A 13 -5.52 -12.75 -7.55
N THR A 14 -5.18 -14.02 -7.34
CA THR A 14 -5.76 -14.89 -6.30
C THR A 14 -4.73 -15.32 -5.26
N GLY A 15 -3.70 -14.47 -5.06
CA GLY A 15 -2.58 -14.69 -4.19
C GLY A 15 -2.89 -14.54 -2.69
N ARG A 16 -1.83 -14.54 -1.88
CA ARG A 16 -1.93 -14.44 -0.41
C ARG A 16 -2.66 -13.17 0.02
N ILE A 17 -2.33 -12.01 -0.58
CA ILE A 17 -2.93 -10.75 -0.17
C ILE A 17 -4.43 -10.70 -0.50
N ALA A 18 -4.85 -11.12 -1.68
CA ALA A 18 -6.26 -11.19 -2.05
C ALA A 18 -7.07 -12.06 -1.05
N ARG A 19 -6.50 -13.18 -0.60
CA ARG A 19 -7.11 -14.06 0.42
C ARG A 19 -7.17 -13.39 1.80
N THR A 20 -6.15 -12.60 2.15
CA THR A 20 -6.10 -11.90 3.44
C THR A 20 -7.13 -10.78 3.50
N VAL A 21 -7.29 -10.03 2.41
CA VAL A 21 -8.23 -8.91 2.32
C VAL A 21 -9.69 -9.37 2.17
N LEU A 22 -9.91 -10.59 1.70
CA LEU A 22 -11.25 -11.11 1.43
C LEU A 22 -12.20 -10.97 2.61
N ASP A 23 -11.77 -11.35 3.82
CA ASP A 23 -12.63 -11.31 5.01
C ASP A 23 -13.07 -9.88 5.35
N ASP A 24 -12.25 -8.89 5.01
CA ASP A 24 -12.52 -7.48 5.29
C ASP A 24 -13.63 -6.90 4.40
N PHE A 25 -13.92 -7.50 3.24
CA PHE A 25 -15.08 -7.12 2.43
C PHE A 25 -16.42 -7.27 3.16
N ALA A 26 -16.51 -8.17 4.15
CA ALA A 26 -17.70 -8.31 4.98
C ALA A 26 -18.03 -7.02 5.79
N HIS A 27 -17.05 -6.14 5.96
CA HIS A 27 -17.18 -4.88 6.70
C HIS A 27 -17.39 -3.66 5.78
N VAL A 28 -17.47 -3.85 4.45
CA VAL A 28 -17.57 -2.75 3.48
C VAL A 28 -18.99 -2.59 2.96
N PRO A 29 -19.73 -1.56 3.43
CA PRO A 29 -21.13 -1.39 3.05
C PRO A 29 -21.30 -1.21 1.55
N GLY A 30 -22.14 -2.05 0.94
CA GLY A 30 -22.46 -1.97 -0.48
C GLY A 30 -21.32 -2.39 -1.43
N ALA A 31 -20.25 -3.01 -0.95
CA ALA A 31 -19.27 -3.66 -1.81
C ALA A 31 -19.71 -5.08 -2.16
N ARG A 32 -19.47 -5.49 -3.40
CA ARG A 32 -19.70 -6.85 -3.86
C ARG A 32 -18.58 -7.29 -4.78
N ILE A 33 -17.94 -8.43 -4.50
CA ILE A 33 -17.00 -9.04 -5.42
C ILE A 33 -17.82 -9.67 -6.56
N SER A 34 -17.70 -9.09 -7.76
CA SER A 34 -18.48 -9.46 -8.95
C SER A 34 -17.70 -10.36 -9.89
N ALA A 35 -16.37 -10.23 -9.92
CA ALA A 35 -15.50 -11.03 -10.77
C ALA A 35 -14.12 -11.25 -10.11
N VAL A 36 -13.47 -12.33 -10.49
CA VAL A 36 -12.09 -12.64 -10.10
C VAL A 36 -11.31 -13.13 -11.32
N ALA A 37 -10.04 -12.73 -11.44
CA ALA A 37 -9.19 -13.18 -12.54
C ALA A 37 -7.85 -13.70 -12.05
N SER A 38 -7.34 -14.72 -12.73
CA SER A 38 -6.00 -15.29 -12.54
C SER A 38 -5.55 -15.90 -13.85
N ARG A 39 -4.25 -15.96 -14.12
CA ARG A 39 -3.67 -16.68 -15.28
C ARG A 39 -4.03 -18.18 -15.35
N SER A 40 -4.82 -18.67 -14.43
CA SER A 40 -5.31 -20.04 -14.37
C SER A 40 -6.77 -20.02 -13.97
N ILE A 41 -7.64 -20.52 -14.85
CA ILE A 41 -9.06 -20.61 -14.56
C ILE A 41 -9.34 -21.46 -13.30
N ALA A 42 -8.59 -22.52 -13.07
CA ALA A 42 -8.73 -23.34 -11.88
C ALA A 42 -8.46 -22.59 -10.58
N ARG A 43 -7.48 -21.64 -10.59
CA ARG A 43 -7.20 -20.77 -9.44
C ARG A 43 -8.29 -19.71 -9.28
N ALA A 44 -8.78 -19.14 -10.39
CA ALA A 44 -9.88 -18.18 -10.36
C ALA A 44 -11.16 -18.83 -9.84
N ASP A 45 -11.52 -20.03 -10.31
CA ASP A 45 -12.66 -20.81 -9.83
C ASP A 45 -12.57 -21.12 -8.34
N THR A 46 -11.40 -21.63 -7.89
CA THR A 46 -11.18 -21.93 -6.47
C THR A 46 -11.35 -20.67 -5.60
N PHE A 47 -10.87 -19.52 -6.07
CA PHE A 47 -10.99 -18.27 -5.33
C PHE A 47 -12.43 -17.72 -5.37
N ALA A 48 -13.15 -17.87 -6.50
CA ALA A 48 -14.56 -17.51 -6.61
C ALA A 48 -15.45 -18.31 -5.63
N ASP A 49 -15.16 -19.61 -5.48
CA ASP A 49 -15.83 -20.46 -4.50
C ASP A 49 -15.53 -20.01 -3.05
N LEU A 50 -14.27 -19.66 -2.77
CA LEU A 50 -13.87 -19.13 -1.47
C LEU A 50 -14.59 -17.83 -1.15
N VAL A 51 -14.72 -16.90 -2.12
CA VAL A 51 -15.46 -15.62 -1.95
C VAL A 51 -16.91 -15.90 -1.53
N SER A 52 -17.59 -16.79 -2.27
CA SER A 52 -19.00 -17.13 -1.98
C SER A 52 -19.15 -17.76 -0.60
N GLN A 53 -18.24 -18.64 -0.22
CA GLN A 53 -18.27 -19.32 1.10
C GLN A 53 -17.97 -18.36 2.25
N SER A 54 -16.94 -17.52 2.12
CA SER A 54 -16.49 -16.62 3.20
C SER A 54 -17.49 -15.48 3.43
N LEU A 55 -18.04 -14.90 2.36
CA LEU A 55 -18.90 -13.73 2.45
C LEU A 55 -20.39 -14.04 2.44
N GLY A 56 -20.79 -15.28 2.14
CA GLY A 56 -22.21 -15.66 1.99
C GLY A 56 -22.90 -14.92 0.83
N THR A 57 -22.12 -14.52 -0.19
CA THR A 57 -22.61 -13.77 -1.37
C THR A 57 -22.72 -14.67 -2.60
N PRO A 58 -23.43 -14.22 -3.66
CA PRO A 58 -23.39 -14.92 -4.94
C PRO A 58 -21.94 -15.09 -5.43
N ARG A 59 -21.66 -16.25 -6.00
CA ARG A 59 -20.35 -16.57 -6.55
C ARG A 59 -19.97 -15.58 -7.64
N PRO A 60 -18.79 -14.93 -7.57
CA PRO A 60 -18.30 -14.04 -8.62
C PRO A 60 -17.95 -14.83 -9.91
N ASN A 61 -17.95 -14.13 -11.04
CA ASN A 61 -17.47 -14.70 -12.30
C ASN A 61 -15.97 -14.96 -12.21
N ALA A 62 -15.55 -16.16 -12.60
CA ALA A 62 -14.12 -16.51 -12.69
C ALA A 62 -13.64 -16.36 -14.13
N HIS A 63 -12.46 -15.76 -14.29
CA HIS A 63 -11.82 -15.51 -15.59
C HIS A 63 -10.36 -15.98 -15.55
N ASP A 64 -9.85 -16.51 -16.65
CA ASP A 64 -8.41 -16.77 -16.87
C ASP A 64 -7.71 -15.63 -17.64
N SER A 65 -8.46 -14.57 -17.92
CA SER A 65 -7.99 -13.35 -18.57
C SER A 65 -8.35 -12.11 -17.75
N TYR A 66 -7.36 -11.27 -17.49
CA TYR A 66 -7.59 -9.97 -16.88
C TYR A 66 -8.41 -9.04 -17.79
N ALA A 67 -8.21 -9.14 -19.12
CA ALA A 67 -8.97 -8.37 -20.10
C ALA A 67 -10.48 -8.70 -20.06
N GLU A 68 -10.84 -9.97 -19.94
CA GLU A 68 -12.25 -10.39 -19.80
C GLU A 68 -12.88 -9.87 -18.50
N MET A 69 -12.14 -9.92 -17.38
CA MET A 69 -12.62 -9.39 -16.11
C MET A 69 -12.80 -7.85 -16.22
N ILE A 70 -11.85 -7.14 -16.83
CA ILE A 70 -11.93 -5.70 -17.05
C ILE A 70 -13.16 -5.34 -17.91
N ALA A 71 -13.45 -6.13 -18.93
CA ALA A 71 -14.62 -5.92 -19.80
C ALA A 71 -15.97 -6.26 -19.12
N ASN A 72 -15.97 -6.89 -17.95
CA ASN A 72 -17.19 -7.30 -17.26
C ASN A 72 -18.00 -6.06 -16.80
N PRO A 73 -19.25 -5.86 -17.27
CA PRO A 73 -20.06 -4.71 -16.91
C PRO A 73 -20.48 -4.66 -15.43
N ALA A 74 -20.37 -5.77 -14.72
CA ALA A 74 -20.68 -5.83 -13.27
C ALA A 74 -19.48 -5.42 -12.39
N VAL A 75 -18.36 -5.01 -13.00
CA VAL A 75 -17.16 -4.53 -12.30
C VAL A 75 -17.07 -3.01 -12.46
N ASP A 76 -17.02 -2.30 -11.34
CA ASP A 76 -16.84 -0.85 -11.27
C ASP A 76 -15.40 -0.49 -10.90
N VAL A 77 -14.78 -1.29 -10.04
CA VAL A 77 -13.42 -1.09 -9.54
C VAL A 77 -12.64 -2.39 -9.52
N ILE A 78 -11.36 -2.34 -9.86
CA ILE A 78 -10.46 -3.49 -9.87
C ILE A 78 -9.44 -3.35 -8.74
N TYR A 79 -9.41 -4.34 -7.86
CA TYR A 79 -8.35 -4.53 -6.90
C TYR A 79 -7.21 -5.33 -7.53
N VAL A 80 -6.09 -4.65 -7.80
CA VAL A 80 -4.91 -5.26 -8.41
C VAL A 80 -4.02 -5.84 -7.30
N ALA A 81 -4.06 -7.17 -7.14
CA ALA A 81 -3.41 -7.94 -6.07
C ALA A 81 -2.41 -8.97 -6.63
N THR A 82 -1.74 -8.60 -7.71
CA THR A 82 -0.71 -9.38 -8.41
C THR A 82 0.70 -9.03 -7.89
N PRO A 83 1.79 -9.67 -8.35
CA PRO A 83 3.15 -9.18 -8.13
C PRO A 83 3.40 -7.79 -8.71
N HIS A 84 4.32 -7.02 -8.11
CA HIS A 84 4.58 -5.62 -8.43
C HIS A 84 4.72 -5.31 -9.93
N PRO A 85 5.52 -6.07 -10.73
CA PRO A 85 5.67 -5.76 -12.16
C PRO A 85 4.36 -5.82 -12.96
N GLN A 86 3.38 -6.58 -12.50
CA GLN A 86 2.08 -6.75 -13.16
C GLN A 86 1.08 -5.64 -12.81
N HIS A 87 1.38 -4.80 -11.82
CA HIS A 87 0.47 -3.70 -11.42
C HIS A 87 0.22 -2.76 -12.58
N ARG A 88 1.30 -2.31 -13.24
CA ARG A 88 1.25 -1.36 -14.35
C ARG A 88 0.31 -1.80 -15.49
N PRO A 89 0.54 -2.92 -16.19
CA PRO A 89 -0.28 -3.27 -17.35
C PRO A 89 -1.74 -3.54 -16.97
N ILE A 90 -2.02 -4.11 -15.79
CA ILE A 90 -3.40 -4.36 -15.35
C ILE A 90 -4.10 -3.05 -15.01
N ALA A 91 -3.44 -2.14 -14.29
CA ALA A 91 -4.01 -0.85 -13.92
C ALA A 91 -4.27 0.02 -15.16
N LEU A 92 -3.32 0.11 -16.09
CA LEU A 92 -3.48 0.87 -17.34
C LEU A 92 -4.64 0.34 -18.17
N ALA A 93 -4.74 -0.98 -18.40
CA ALA A 93 -5.85 -1.57 -19.14
C ALA A 93 -7.21 -1.31 -18.46
N ALA A 94 -7.26 -1.32 -17.13
CA ALA A 94 -8.47 -1.01 -16.37
C ALA A 94 -8.85 0.47 -16.52
N ILE A 95 -7.89 1.39 -16.37
CA ILE A 95 -8.08 2.84 -16.51
C ILE A 95 -8.57 3.18 -17.92
N GLU A 96 -7.93 2.63 -18.96
CA GLU A 96 -8.33 2.81 -20.36
C GLU A 96 -9.77 2.32 -20.64
N ALA A 97 -10.21 1.28 -19.93
CA ALA A 97 -11.57 0.78 -19.98
C ALA A 97 -12.56 1.57 -19.10
N GLY A 98 -12.12 2.65 -18.45
CA GLY A 98 -12.94 3.48 -17.56
C GLY A 98 -13.26 2.83 -16.22
N LYS A 99 -12.50 1.80 -15.80
CA LYS A 99 -12.66 1.13 -14.51
C LYS A 99 -11.75 1.76 -13.46
N ALA A 100 -12.30 2.05 -12.29
CA ALA A 100 -11.53 2.46 -11.13
C ALA A 100 -10.52 1.39 -10.71
N VAL A 101 -9.41 1.79 -10.07
CA VAL A 101 -8.39 0.85 -9.59
C VAL A 101 -7.98 1.12 -8.15
N LEU A 102 -7.88 0.06 -7.37
CA LEU A 102 -7.12 -0.01 -6.12
C LEU A 102 -5.93 -0.94 -6.40
N VAL A 103 -4.71 -0.41 -6.34
CA VAL A 103 -3.50 -1.17 -6.66
C VAL A 103 -2.73 -1.46 -5.40
N GLU A 104 -2.38 -2.72 -5.15
CA GLU A 104 -1.56 -3.09 -3.99
C GLU A 104 -0.26 -2.29 -3.91
N LYS A 105 0.23 -2.13 -2.69
CA LYS A 105 1.54 -1.55 -2.43
C LYS A 105 2.65 -2.56 -2.79
N SER A 106 3.77 -2.14 -3.31
CA SER A 106 4.09 -0.81 -3.84
C SER A 106 3.31 -0.56 -5.12
N PHE A 107 2.92 0.70 -5.34
CA PHE A 107 2.03 1.09 -6.44
C PHE A 107 2.49 0.55 -7.80
N ALA A 108 3.80 0.60 -8.06
CA ALA A 108 4.48 -0.04 -9.18
C ALA A 108 5.88 -0.51 -8.75
N ALA A 109 6.57 -1.28 -9.58
CA ALA A 109 7.95 -1.69 -9.32
C ALA A 109 8.96 -0.57 -9.60
N THR A 110 8.62 0.38 -10.49
CA THR A 110 9.44 1.54 -10.85
C THR A 110 8.69 2.87 -10.65
N ALA A 111 9.43 3.97 -10.51
CA ALA A 111 8.84 5.31 -10.41
C ALA A 111 8.23 5.78 -11.73
N GLU A 112 8.79 5.35 -12.85
CA GLU A 112 8.31 5.63 -14.20
C GLU A 112 6.91 5.02 -14.41
N ALA A 113 6.74 3.74 -14.07
CA ALA A 113 5.45 3.07 -14.16
C ALA A 113 4.40 3.67 -13.22
N ALA A 114 4.80 4.03 -11.99
CA ALA A 114 3.91 4.73 -11.07
C ALA A 114 3.43 6.06 -11.66
N THR A 115 4.34 6.81 -12.29
CA THR A 115 4.02 8.10 -12.95
C THR A 115 3.05 7.89 -14.10
N GLU A 116 3.32 6.92 -14.98
CA GLU A 116 2.45 6.59 -16.12
C GLU A 116 1.03 6.21 -15.67
N MET A 117 0.91 5.37 -14.64
CA MET A 117 -0.39 4.98 -14.08
C MET A 117 -1.16 6.18 -13.51
N ALA A 118 -0.46 7.07 -12.77
CA ALA A 118 -1.09 8.26 -12.20
C ALA A 118 -1.53 9.26 -13.29
N GLU A 119 -0.70 9.49 -14.31
CA GLU A 119 -1.03 10.36 -15.45
C GLU A 119 -2.20 9.78 -16.26
N ALA A 120 -2.22 8.48 -16.51
CA ALA A 120 -3.33 7.82 -17.19
C ALA A 120 -4.65 7.97 -16.42
N ALA A 121 -4.64 7.73 -15.09
CA ALA A 121 -5.83 7.88 -14.26
C ALA A 121 -6.40 9.32 -14.32
N ARG A 122 -5.52 10.33 -14.25
CA ARG A 122 -5.89 11.74 -14.37
C ARG A 122 -6.42 12.09 -15.75
N ALA A 123 -5.75 11.61 -16.81
CA ALA A 123 -6.14 11.88 -18.20
C ALA A 123 -7.50 11.27 -18.56
N HIS A 124 -7.82 10.11 -18.02
CA HIS A 124 -9.10 9.43 -18.23
C HIS A 124 -10.18 9.81 -17.20
N GLU A 125 -9.85 10.66 -16.21
CA GLU A 125 -10.74 11.04 -15.10
C GLU A 125 -11.28 9.81 -14.33
N VAL A 126 -10.45 8.78 -14.17
CA VAL A 126 -10.77 7.51 -13.49
C VAL A 126 -10.16 7.51 -12.09
N PHE A 127 -10.90 7.00 -11.11
CA PHE A 127 -10.38 6.84 -9.75
C PHE A 127 -9.23 5.84 -9.71
N ALA A 128 -8.11 6.26 -9.10
CA ALA A 128 -6.98 5.38 -8.81
C ALA A 128 -6.43 5.66 -7.40
N MET A 129 -6.05 4.61 -6.70
CA MET A 129 -5.47 4.69 -5.36
C MET A 129 -4.48 3.55 -5.12
N GLU A 130 -3.37 3.83 -4.44
CA GLU A 130 -2.49 2.78 -3.89
C GLU A 130 -3.09 2.18 -2.62
N GLY A 131 -3.01 0.86 -2.46
CA GLY A 131 -3.45 0.10 -1.29
C GLY A 131 -2.50 0.28 -0.09
N MET A 132 -2.28 1.51 0.33
CA MET A 132 -1.51 1.86 1.52
C MET A 132 -2.42 1.84 2.75
N TRP A 133 -2.93 0.67 3.07
CA TRP A 133 -3.93 0.42 4.11
C TRP A 133 -3.61 1.03 5.47
N THR A 134 -2.31 1.12 5.83
CA THR A 134 -1.82 1.77 7.06
C THR A 134 -2.37 3.18 7.24
N ARG A 135 -2.52 3.95 6.17
CA ARG A 135 -3.01 5.34 6.22
C ARG A 135 -4.44 5.47 6.72
N PHE A 136 -5.23 4.42 6.54
CA PHE A 136 -6.66 4.41 6.84
C PHE A 136 -6.98 3.84 8.22
N LEU A 137 -5.99 3.30 8.94
CA LEU A 137 -6.20 2.76 10.28
C LEU A 137 -6.62 3.86 11.26
N PRO A 138 -7.65 3.64 12.09
CA PRO A 138 -8.19 4.68 12.97
C PRO A 138 -7.13 5.32 13.88
N VAL A 139 -6.27 4.52 14.49
CA VAL A 139 -5.21 5.03 15.37
C VAL A 139 -4.16 5.85 14.60
N VAL A 140 -3.93 5.55 13.32
CA VAL A 140 -3.03 6.34 12.45
C VAL A 140 -3.68 7.65 12.06
N THR A 141 -4.99 7.65 11.82
CA THR A 141 -5.76 8.90 11.62
C THR A 141 -5.71 9.78 12.85
N GLU A 142 -5.95 9.24 14.04
CA GLU A 142 -5.82 9.96 15.32
C GLU A 142 -4.41 10.52 15.54
N MET A 143 -3.37 9.77 15.12
CA MET A 143 -1.98 10.22 15.17
C MET A 143 -1.76 11.45 14.28
N ILE A 144 -2.22 11.40 13.05
CA ILE A 144 -2.10 12.52 12.09
C ILE A 144 -2.86 13.74 12.61
N ASP A 145 -4.06 13.57 13.14
CA ASP A 145 -4.86 14.64 13.74
C ASP A 145 -4.13 15.26 14.95
N ALA A 146 -3.48 14.45 15.78
CA ALA A 146 -2.69 14.93 16.90
C ALA A 146 -1.48 15.76 16.43
N VAL A 147 -0.77 15.30 15.38
CA VAL A 147 0.32 16.06 14.77
C VAL A 147 -0.19 17.38 14.20
N ASN A 148 -1.24 17.36 13.40
CA ASN A 148 -1.82 18.54 12.76
C ASN A 148 -2.38 19.56 13.76
N SER A 149 -2.88 19.10 14.91
CA SER A 149 -3.35 19.96 15.99
C SER A 149 -2.22 20.51 16.89
N GLY A 150 -0.95 20.20 16.57
CA GLY A 150 0.22 20.68 17.29
C GLY A 150 0.46 19.96 18.64
N ALA A 151 -0.04 18.72 18.79
CA ALA A 151 0.13 17.99 20.05
C ALA A 151 1.59 17.75 20.46
N ILE A 152 2.52 17.75 19.51
CA ILE A 152 3.97 17.62 19.73
C ILE A 152 4.77 18.85 19.26
N GLY A 153 4.09 19.98 18.97
CA GLY A 153 4.68 21.12 18.29
C GLY A 153 4.96 20.84 16.82
N GLU A 154 6.00 21.48 16.23
CA GLU A 154 6.44 21.22 14.85
C GLU A 154 7.11 19.83 14.78
N PRO A 155 6.73 18.94 13.86
CA PRO A 155 7.49 17.73 13.61
C PRO A 155 8.91 18.05 13.11
N THR A 156 9.93 17.48 13.74
CA THR A 156 11.34 17.72 13.44
C THR A 156 12.03 16.48 12.82
N GLY A 157 11.47 15.29 13.06
CA GLY A 157 12.06 14.07 12.53
C GLY A 157 11.18 12.84 12.71
N VAL A 158 11.62 11.78 12.05
CA VAL A 158 11.01 10.44 12.15
C VAL A 158 12.14 9.41 12.29
N GLN A 159 11.97 8.46 13.21
CA GLN A 159 12.91 7.36 13.38
C GLN A 159 12.17 6.04 13.52
N GLY A 160 12.61 5.02 12.77
CA GLY A 160 11.95 3.73 12.89
C GLY A 160 12.61 2.57 12.14
N ASP A 161 12.06 1.41 12.38
CA ASP A 161 12.50 0.16 11.76
C ASP A 161 11.31 -0.71 11.34
N LEU A 162 11.51 -1.52 10.32
CA LEU A 162 10.60 -2.61 9.97
C LEU A 162 11.40 -3.83 9.53
N PHE A 163 11.56 -4.77 10.44
CA PHE A 163 12.32 -5.99 10.25
C PHE A 163 11.37 -7.19 10.28
N ALA A 164 11.59 -8.13 9.38
CA ALA A 164 10.78 -9.34 9.30
C ALA A 164 11.64 -10.48 8.75
N LEU A 165 12.29 -11.23 9.62
CA LEU A 165 13.09 -12.38 9.22
C LEU A 165 12.30 -13.33 8.32
N ARG A 166 12.88 -13.67 7.17
CA ARG A 166 12.37 -14.63 6.20
C ARG A 166 13.47 -15.59 5.79
N ASP A 167 13.15 -16.87 5.76
CA ASP A 167 14.03 -17.86 5.18
C ASP A 167 14.13 -17.60 3.67
N TYR A 168 15.36 -17.54 3.16
CA TYR A 168 15.61 -17.28 1.75
C TYR A 168 15.13 -18.46 0.91
N ASP A 169 14.17 -18.19 0.02
CA ASP A 169 13.66 -19.12 -0.98
C ASP A 169 13.59 -18.39 -2.33
N PRO A 170 14.48 -18.67 -3.29
CA PRO A 170 14.51 -18.00 -4.59
C PRO A 170 13.24 -18.19 -5.42
N GLU A 171 12.40 -19.18 -5.12
CA GLU A 171 11.12 -19.41 -5.78
C GLU A 171 9.96 -18.59 -5.18
N ASP A 172 10.12 -18.06 -3.96
CA ASP A 172 9.13 -17.17 -3.38
C ASP A 172 9.21 -15.78 -4.00
N ARG A 173 8.04 -15.16 -4.25
CA ARG A 173 7.90 -13.81 -4.81
C ARG A 173 8.81 -12.78 -4.13
N LEU A 174 8.94 -12.89 -2.82
CA LEU A 174 9.66 -11.92 -2.00
C LEU A 174 11.15 -11.84 -2.36
N PHE A 175 11.70 -12.89 -2.92
CA PHE A 175 13.11 -13.01 -3.30
C PHE A 175 13.32 -13.06 -4.83
N SER A 176 12.24 -13.02 -5.61
CA SER A 176 12.33 -13.12 -7.07
C SER A 176 12.50 -11.74 -7.73
N PRO A 177 13.62 -11.46 -8.42
CA PRO A 177 13.79 -10.20 -9.17
C PRO A 177 12.68 -10.03 -10.22
N ALA A 178 12.29 -11.11 -10.89
CA ALA A 178 11.24 -11.09 -11.91
C ALA A 178 9.84 -10.77 -11.38
N LEU A 179 9.63 -10.86 -10.08
CA LEU A 179 8.34 -10.58 -9.42
C LEU A 179 8.39 -9.31 -8.54
N GLY A 180 9.44 -8.48 -8.70
CA GLY A 180 9.61 -7.27 -7.91
C GLY A 180 9.82 -7.58 -6.43
N GLY A 181 10.66 -8.59 -6.13
CA GLY A 181 11.08 -8.94 -4.78
C GLY A 181 11.98 -7.86 -4.17
N GLY A 182 12.28 -7.99 -2.90
CA GLY A 182 13.20 -7.11 -2.18
C GLY A 182 12.54 -6.39 -1.01
N VAL A 183 13.40 -6.00 -0.06
CA VAL A 183 12.96 -5.39 1.19
C VAL A 183 12.45 -3.96 0.97
N THR A 184 13.00 -3.23 0.00
CA THR A 184 12.61 -1.84 -0.26
C THR A 184 11.16 -1.76 -0.76
N LEU A 185 10.78 -2.58 -1.74
CA LEU A 185 9.41 -2.60 -2.24
C LEU A 185 8.43 -3.25 -1.22
N ASP A 186 8.85 -4.27 -0.47
CA ASP A 186 7.92 -4.98 0.41
C ASP A 186 7.71 -4.30 1.77
N LEU A 187 8.78 -3.85 2.44
CA LEU A 187 8.76 -3.24 3.76
C LEU A 187 9.11 -1.75 3.75
N GLY A 188 10.05 -1.34 2.89
CA GLY A 188 10.52 0.04 2.79
C GLY A 188 9.41 1.02 2.46
N VAL A 189 8.50 0.61 1.60
CA VAL A 189 7.32 1.40 1.20
C VAL A 189 6.54 1.94 2.41
N TYR A 190 6.35 1.15 3.47
CA TYR A 190 5.65 1.58 4.69
C TYR A 190 6.44 2.61 5.48
N ALA A 191 7.76 2.39 5.65
CA ALA A 191 8.60 3.30 6.42
C ALA A 191 8.76 4.65 5.71
N LEU A 192 8.90 4.63 4.39
CA LEU A 192 9.00 5.81 3.55
C LEU A 192 7.69 6.58 3.49
N ASP A 193 6.58 5.90 3.27
CA ASP A 193 5.25 6.51 3.29
C ASP A 193 4.98 7.23 4.61
N PHE A 194 5.33 6.60 5.73
CA PHE A 194 5.14 7.19 7.05
C PHE A 194 5.96 8.49 7.23
N ALA A 195 7.23 8.48 6.83
CA ALA A 195 8.10 9.65 6.94
C ALA A 195 7.67 10.77 5.97
N ILE A 196 7.37 10.43 4.72
CA ILE A 196 6.97 11.38 3.68
C ILE A 196 5.62 12.04 4.03
N ARG A 197 4.66 11.29 4.56
CA ARG A 197 3.37 11.83 5.00
C ARG A 197 3.51 12.92 6.06
N LEU A 198 4.51 12.81 6.95
CA LEU A 198 4.71 13.70 8.08
C LEU A 198 5.67 14.87 7.79
N LEU A 199 6.66 14.64 6.93
CA LEU A 199 7.76 15.58 6.73
C LEU A 199 7.78 16.20 5.31
N GLY A 200 6.97 15.67 4.38
CA GLY A 200 6.98 16.02 2.97
C GLY A 200 7.92 15.15 2.14
N GLU A 201 8.20 15.50 0.90
CA GLU A 201 9.13 14.76 0.05
C GLU A 201 10.59 15.09 0.45
N PRO A 202 11.48 14.07 0.55
CA PRO A 202 12.86 14.29 0.95
C PRO A 202 13.65 15.05 -0.14
N THR A 203 14.54 15.93 0.30
CA THR A 203 15.47 16.67 -0.58
C THR A 203 16.77 15.92 -0.82
N GLU A 204 17.12 14.98 0.06
CA GLU A 204 18.30 14.14 -0.05
C GLU A 204 18.02 12.77 0.56
N VAL A 205 18.57 11.73 -0.03
CA VAL A 205 18.49 10.34 0.43
C VAL A 205 19.88 9.73 0.42
N ILE A 206 20.28 9.16 1.55
CA ILE A 206 21.50 8.34 1.68
C ILE A 206 21.07 6.94 2.10
N ALA A 207 21.38 5.94 1.31
CA ALA A 207 21.04 4.54 1.59
C ALA A 207 22.27 3.63 1.51
N ARG A 208 22.32 2.63 2.39
CA ARG A 208 23.27 1.52 2.36
C ARG A 208 22.54 0.24 2.76
N GLY A 209 22.87 -0.85 2.09
CA GLY A 209 22.18 -2.11 2.32
C GLY A 209 22.99 -3.34 1.92
N LYS A 210 22.30 -4.47 1.92
CA LYS A 210 22.82 -5.78 1.53
C LYS A 210 21.86 -6.42 0.52
N HIS A 211 22.32 -7.51 -0.09
CA HIS A 211 21.57 -8.26 -1.08
C HIS A 211 21.52 -9.74 -0.70
N PHE A 212 20.48 -10.40 -1.18
CA PHE A 212 20.44 -11.84 -1.30
C PHE A 212 21.38 -12.32 -2.42
N PRO A 213 21.71 -13.62 -2.49
CA PRO A 213 22.64 -14.15 -3.50
C PRO A 213 22.27 -13.88 -4.95
N ASN A 214 20.99 -13.62 -5.22
CA ASN A 214 20.46 -13.32 -6.55
C ASN A 214 20.36 -11.81 -6.87
N GLY A 215 20.91 -10.94 -6.01
CA GLY A 215 20.97 -9.50 -6.24
C GLY A 215 19.79 -8.69 -5.73
N VAL A 216 18.73 -9.33 -5.24
CA VAL A 216 17.58 -8.63 -4.61
C VAL A 216 18.00 -8.05 -3.27
N ASP A 217 17.58 -6.84 -2.94
CA ASP A 217 17.90 -6.17 -1.68
C ASP A 217 17.28 -6.89 -0.48
N SER A 218 18.12 -7.16 0.53
CA SER A 218 17.76 -7.90 1.74
C SER A 218 17.60 -7.00 2.96
N ASP A 219 18.38 -5.93 3.03
CA ASP A 219 18.45 -4.98 4.13
C ASP A 219 18.75 -3.60 3.60
N ALA A 220 18.20 -2.56 4.21
CA ALA A 220 18.62 -1.19 3.98
C ALA A 220 18.54 -0.33 5.24
N SER A 221 19.52 0.58 5.38
CA SER A 221 19.48 1.67 6.34
C SER A 221 19.54 2.99 5.58
N MET A 222 18.67 3.91 5.95
CA MET A 222 18.41 5.13 5.20
C MET A 222 18.47 6.35 6.11
N LEU A 223 19.12 7.41 5.63
CA LEU A 223 19.04 8.75 6.17
C LEU A 223 18.42 9.65 5.09
N LEU A 224 17.30 10.27 5.43
CA LEU A 224 16.57 11.18 4.54
C LEU A 224 16.58 12.58 5.15
N THR A 225 16.89 13.58 4.33
CA THR A 225 16.79 14.99 4.67
C THR A 225 15.54 15.59 4.01
N PHE A 226 14.83 16.43 4.75
CA PHE A 226 13.59 17.06 4.31
C PHE A 226 13.71 18.59 4.40
N PRO A 227 12.79 19.36 3.80
CA PRO A 227 12.77 20.81 3.93
C PRO A 227 12.79 21.27 5.41
N LYS A 228 13.42 22.42 5.69
CA LYS A 228 13.58 22.99 7.03
C LYS A 228 14.44 22.13 7.96
N ASP A 229 15.47 21.48 7.41
CA ASP A 229 16.44 20.66 8.15
C ASP A 229 15.81 19.54 9.00
N LYS A 230 14.64 19.03 8.59
CA LYS A 230 14.03 17.85 9.16
C LYS A 230 14.70 16.60 8.61
N PHE A 231 14.67 15.49 9.35
CA PHE A 231 15.30 14.26 8.87
C PHE A 231 14.55 13.01 9.32
N ALA A 232 14.76 11.91 8.58
CA ALA A 232 14.34 10.59 9.02
C ALA A 232 15.51 9.61 9.00
N THR A 233 15.54 8.70 9.99
CA THR A 233 16.44 7.55 10.03
C THR A 233 15.60 6.28 10.05
N LEU A 234 15.71 5.49 8.99
CA LEU A 234 14.88 4.31 8.78
C LEU A 234 15.75 3.09 8.52
N ALA A 235 15.32 1.93 8.99
CA ALA A 235 15.97 0.66 8.72
C ALA A 235 14.93 -0.42 8.40
N ILE A 236 15.25 -1.26 7.42
CA ILE A 236 14.39 -2.36 6.95
C ILE A 236 15.22 -3.62 6.76
N SER A 237 14.67 -4.79 7.04
CA SER A 237 15.38 -6.06 6.91
C SER A 237 14.44 -7.24 6.67
N LEU A 238 14.88 -8.16 5.79
CA LEU A 238 14.33 -9.52 5.64
C LEU A 238 15.26 -10.58 6.23
N THR A 239 16.47 -10.20 6.71
CA THR A 239 17.48 -11.12 7.26
C THR A 239 17.56 -11.11 8.78
N SER A 240 16.79 -10.25 9.43
CA SER A 240 16.72 -10.17 10.89
C SER A 240 15.34 -9.74 11.36
N ASP A 241 15.03 -10.05 12.63
CA ASP A 241 13.84 -9.53 13.30
C ASP A 241 14.15 -8.25 14.07
N GLY A 242 13.13 -7.41 14.23
CA GLY A 242 13.18 -6.19 15.01
C GLY A 242 11.80 -5.79 15.52
N PRO A 243 11.73 -4.79 16.40
CA PRO A 243 10.47 -4.39 17.04
C PRO A 243 9.44 -3.84 16.05
N GLY A 244 9.86 -3.22 14.96
CA GLY A 244 8.95 -2.58 14.01
C GLY A 244 8.29 -1.34 14.60
N ARG A 245 9.07 -0.47 15.24
CA ARG A 245 8.60 0.76 15.89
C ARG A 245 8.81 1.98 15.00
N MET A 246 8.00 3.01 15.27
CA MET A 246 8.19 4.33 14.67
C MET A 246 8.03 5.40 15.75
N THR A 247 8.90 6.42 15.71
CA THR A 247 8.84 7.57 16.60
C THR A 247 8.81 8.84 15.76
N ILE A 248 7.90 9.76 16.07
CA ILE A 248 7.79 11.08 15.46
C ILE A 248 8.29 12.07 16.49
N GLN A 249 9.39 12.79 16.21
CA GLN A 249 9.93 13.82 17.08
C GLN A 249 9.29 15.17 16.72
N GLY A 250 9.00 15.97 17.74
CA GLY A 250 8.52 17.34 17.60
C GLY A 250 9.16 18.27 18.63
N THR A 251 8.94 19.58 18.47
CA THR A 251 9.54 20.60 19.33
C THR A 251 9.04 20.55 20.78
N ASP A 252 7.81 20.08 21.02
CA ASP A 252 7.16 20.06 22.32
C ASP A 252 6.90 18.66 22.88
N GLY A 253 7.30 17.61 22.13
CA GLY A 253 7.09 16.23 22.52
C GLY A 253 7.42 15.25 21.39
N TRP A 254 6.94 14.01 21.54
CA TRP A 254 7.07 12.99 20.49
C TRP A 254 5.89 12.03 20.54
N ILE A 255 5.66 11.31 19.44
CA ILE A 255 4.70 10.21 19.38
C ILE A 255 5.46 8.92 19.19
N GLU A 256 5.14 7.93 20.01
CA GLU A 256 5.61 6.56 19.88
C GLU A 256 4.49 5.73 19.23
N VAL A 257 4.79 5.12 18.08
CA VAL A 257 3.91 4.15 17.42
C VAL A 257 4.40 2.77 17.80
N GLU A 258 3.54 1.99 18.45
CA GLU A 258 3.93 0.68 18.98
C GLU A 258 4.27 -0.34 17.89
N PRO A 259 4.91 -1.46 18.30
CA PRO A 259 5.37 -2.50 17.40
C PRO A 259 4.39 -2.92 16.33
N ARG A 260 4.96 -3.13 15.17
CA ARG A 260 4.41 -3.27 13.83
C ARG A 260 3.67 -2.00 13.43
N PHE A 261 4.44 -0.88 13.38
CA PHE A 261 3.93 0.47 13.10
C PHE A 261 3.09 0.56 11.81
N HIS A 262 3.24 -0.38 10.88
CA HIS A 262 2.44 -0.43 9.65
C HIS A 262 1.02 -0.99 9.86
N HIS A 263 0.73 -1.54 11.05
CA HIS A 263 -0.62 -1.92 11.49
C HIS A 263 -0.80 -1.76 12.99
N PRO A 264 -0.52 -0.56 13.53
CA PRO A 264 -0.59 -0.34 14.96
C PRO A 264 -2.03 -0.35 15.46
N SER A 265 -2.21 -0.77 16.72
CA SER A 265 -3.47 -0.56 17.43
C SER A 265 -3.35 0.53 18.51
N ARG A 266 -2.12 0.97 18.78
CA ARG A 266 -1.84 1.89 19.88
C ARG A 266 -0.71 2.87 19.55
N ILE A 267 -0.89 4.12 20.01
CA ILE A 267 0.14 5.16 20.01
C ILE A 267 0.22 5.82 21.39
N LEU A 268 1.39 6.38 21.72
CA LEU A 268 1.60 7.17 22.92
C LEU A 268 2.07 8.56 22.52
N ILE A 269 1.37 9.59 23.01
CA ILE A 269 1.75 10.99 22.81
C ILE A 269 2.41 11.49 24.08
N HIS A 270 3.70 11.80 23.98
CA HIS A 270 4.54 12.29 25.05
C HIS A 270 4.74 13.79 24.93
N ARG A 271 4.54 14.51 26.03
CA ARG A 271 4.80 15.95 26.14
C ARG A 271 5.64 16.21 27.38
N ARG A 272 6.49 17.23 27.31
CA ARG A 272 7.35 17.58 28.43
C ARG A 272 6.53 17.91 29.68
N GLY A 273 6.80 17.20 30.78
CA GLY A 273 6.13 17.44 32.09
C GLY A 273 4.67 16.94 32.17
N VAL A 274 4.21 16.19 31.18
CA VAL A 274 2.83 15.65 31.13
C VAL A 274 2.89 14.12 31.07
N ILE A 275 1.95 13.45 31.72
CA ILE A 275 1.80 12.00 31.63
C ILE A 275 1.43 11.67 30.18
N PRO A 276 2.07 10.66 29.57
CA PRO A 276 1.78 10.27 28.20
C PRO A 276 0.31 9.94 27.97
N LYS A 277 -0.26 10.47 26.89
CA LYS A 277 -1.62 10.13 26.47
C LYS A 277 -1.58 8.90 25.58
N VAL A 278 -2.33 7.89 25.95
CA VAL A 278 -2.46 6.65 25.19
C VAL A 278 -3.70 6.72 24.32
N HIS A 279 -3.57 6.41 23.04
CA HIS A 279 -4.66 6.15 22.13
C HIS A 279 -4.61 4.67 21.74
N ASN A 280 -5.73 4.00 21.85
CA ASN A 280 -5.86 2.57 21.53
C ASN A 280 -7.18 2.37 20.78
N THR A 281 -7.10 2.41 19.47
CA THR A 281 -8.26 2.32 18.58
C THR A 281 -8.06 1.17 17.62
N PRO A 282 -8.70 0.02 17.87
CA PRO A 282 -8.57 -1.15 17.03
C PRO A 282 -9.14 -0.91 15.63
N ALA A 283 -8.54 -1.54 14.65
CA ALA A 283 -9.04 -1.54 13.29
C ALA A 283 -10.28 -2.41 13.14
N LEU A 284 -11.09 -2.13 12.12
CA LEU A 284 -12.17 -2.96 11.66
C LEU A 284 -11.61 -4.15 10.85
N GLY A 285 -12.06 -5.36 11.13
CA GLY A 285 -11.53 -6.56 10.49
C GLY A 285 -10.03 -6.75 10.74
N ARG A 286 -9.28 -6.99 9.69
CA ARG A 286 -7.81 -7.04 9.71
C ARG A 286 -7.16 -5.67 9.47
N GLY A 287 -7.98 -4.63 9.18
CA GLY A 287 -7.56 -3.26 8.91
C GLY A 287 -7.67 -2.83 7.45
N TYR A 288 -7.80 -3.75 6.51
CA TYR A 288 -7.99 -3.45 5.09
C TYR A 288 -9.39 -2.90 4.78
N ALA A 289 -10.40 -3.19 5.63
CA ALA A 289 -11.75 -2.69 5.46
C ALA A 289 -11.80 -1.16 5.28
N HIS A 290 -10.92 -0.43 5.99
CA HIS A 290 -10.92 1.03 5.97
C HIS A 290 -10.54 1.61 4.60
N GLU A 291 -9.54 1.06 3.91
CA GLU A 291 -9.18 1.51 2.57
C GLU A 291 -10.24 1.12 1.53
N LEU A 292 -10.84 -0.08 1.66
CA LEU A 292 -11.93 -0.51 0.80
C LEU A 292 -13.17 0.39 0.95
N ILE A 293 -13.47 0.85 2.17
CA ILE A 293 -14.53 1.82 2.46
C ILE A 293 -14.21 3.15 1.78
N GLU A 294 -12.97 3.68 1.92
CA GLU A 294 -12.54 4.93 1.26
C GLU A 294 -12.74 4.86 -0.25
N VAL A 295 -12.34 3.76 -0.90
CA VAL A 295 -12.57 3.58 -2.34
C VAL A 295 -14.06 3.69 -2.67
N CYS A 296 -14.91 2.96 -1.95
CA CYS A 296 -16.35 3.00 -2.18
C CYS A 296 -16.95 4.40 -1.96
N GLU A 297 -16.49 5.13 -0.95
CA GLU A 297 -16.92 6.49 -0.66
C GLU A 297 -16.45 7.48 -1.73
N CYS A 298 -15.21 7.35 -2.22
CA CYS A 298 -14.70 8.15 -3.32
C CYS A 298 -15.53 7.94 -4.59
N LEU A 299 -15.80 6.69 -4.96
CA LEU A 299 -16.60 6.37 -6.14
C LEU A 299 -18.02 6.91 -6.05
N ARG A 300 -18.70 6.74 -4.91
CA ARG A 300 -20.05 7.30 -4.69
C ARG A 300 -20.07 8.83 -4.75
N ALA A 301 -18.98 9.47 -4.32
CA ALA A 301 -18.83 10.92 -4.37
C ALA A 301 -18.37 11.43 -5.74
N GLY A 302 -18.07 10.56 -6.71
CA GLY A 302 -17.51 10.94 -8.01
C GLY A 302 -16.12 11.53 -7.94
N ARG A 303 -15.34 11.16 -6.92
CA ARG A 303 -13.93 11.57 -6.76
C ARG A 303 -13.04 10.66 -7.58
N THR A 304 -11.99 11.19 -8.17
CA THR A 304 -10.98 10.45 -8.95
C THR A 304 -9.72 10.14 -8.15
N GLU A 305 -9.56 10.74 -6.96
CA GLU A 305 -8.46 10.47 -6.02
C GLU A 305 -8.96 10.48 -4.57
N SER A 306 -8.28 9.74 -3.69
CA SER A 306 -8.46 9.85 -2.24
C SER A 306 -7.68 11.04 -1.70
N GLN A 307 -8.25 11.77 -0.74
CA GLN A 307 -7.52 12.80 0.00
C GLN A 307 -6.54 12.21 1.02
N THR A 308 -6.80 10.99 1.50
CA THR A 308 -5.94 10.29 2.46
C THR A 308 -4.73 9.65 1.78
N MET A 309 -4.93 9.14 0.56
CA MET A 309 -3.86 8.55 -0.28
C MET A 309 -3.94 9.12 -1.69
N PRO A 310 -3.57 10.42 -1.88
CA PRO A 310 -3.52 11.00 -3.22
C PRO A 310 -2.40 10.41 -4.05
N LEU A 311 -2.55 10.38 -5.37
CA LEU A 311 -1.55 9.82 -6.28
C LEU A 311 -0.17 10.48 -6.13
N ASP A 312 -0.11 11.79 -5.84
CA ASP A 312 1.17 12.47 -5.60
C ASP A 312 1.94 11.90 -4.40
N ALA A 313 1.23 11.35 -3.39
CA ALA A 313 1.90 10.67 -2.28
C ALA A 313 2.53 9.34 -2.74
N SER A 314 1.83 8.54 -3.55
CA SER A 314 2.39 7.33 -4.16
C SER A 314 3.62 7.66 -5.01
N LEU A 315 3.56 8.73 -5.81
CA LEU A 315 4.67 9.16 -6.64
C LEU A 315 5.89 9.62 -5.82
N ALA A 316 5.69 10.33 -4.72
CA ALA A 316 6.79 10.73 -3.83
C ALA A 316 7.49 9.51 -3.20
N VAL A 317 6.72 8.51 -2.77
CA VAL A 317 7.26 7.25 -2.24
C VAL A 317 7.99 6.47 -3.34
N ALA A 318 7.40 6.33 -4.53
CA ALA A 318 8.01 5.62 -5.66
C ALA A 318 9.36 6.25 -6.09
N ARG A 319 9.43 7.59 -6.22
CA ARG A 319 10.70 8.30 -6.52
C ARG A 319 11.74 8.08 -5.44
N THR A 320 11.34 8.09 -4.18
CA THR A 320 12.25 7.87 -3.05
C THR A 320 12.77 6.43 -3.05
N MET A 321 11.90 5.43 -3.30
CA MET A 321 12.32 4.03 -3.45
C MET A 321 13.27 3.83 -4.62
N ALA A 322 13.01 4.45 -5.78
CA ALA A 322 13.89 4.37 -6.94
C ALA A 322 15.29 4.90 -6.63
N ASN A 323 15.40 6.04 -5.94
CA ASN A 323 16.68 6.59 -5.50
C ASN A 323 17.43 5.65 -4.53
N ILE A 324 16.72 5.00 -3.60
CA ILE A 324 17.30 4.03 -2.68
C ILE A 324 17.83 2.82 -3.44
N LEU A 325 17.03 2.25 -4.34
CA LEU A 325 17.38 1.07 -5.15
C LEU A 325 18.57 1.35 -6.06
N ASP A 326 18.64 2.55 -6.67
CA ASP A 326 19.79 2.98 -7.45
C ASP A 326 21.08 3.01 -6.60
N GLN A 327 21.05 3.60 -5.40
CA GLN A 327 22.18 3.60 -4.47
C GLN A 327 22.58 2.20 -3.98
N LEU A 328 21.65 1.26 -3.95
CA LEU A 328 21.89 -0.15 -3.63
C LEU A 328 22.35 -0.95 -4.86
N GLY A 329 22.25 -0.41 -6.07
CA GLY A 329 22.57 -1.13 -7.31
C GLY A 329 21.54 -2.22 -7.64
N VAL A 330 20.27 -2.01 -7.29
CA VAL A 330 19.16 -2.93 -7.59
C VAL A 330 18.31 -2.35 -8.70
N GLU A 331 18.12 -3.11 -9.77
CA GLU A 331 17.26 -2.75 -10.89
C GLU A 331 15.93 -3.50 -10.79
N ASN A 332 14.84 -2.76 -10.84
CA ASN A 332 13.49 -3.30 -10.96
C ASN A 332 12.91 -2.97 -12.34
N HIS A 333 11.90 -3.72 -12.75
CA HIS A 333 11.18 -3.51 -13.99
C HIS A 333 9.69 -3.74 -13.78
N ASP A 334 8.88 -3.14 -14.62
CA ASP A 334 7.44 -3.42 -14.74
C ASP A 334 7.17 -4.15 -16.05
N ASP A 335 6.20 -5.05 -16.03
CA ASP A 335 5.73 -5.71 -17.23
C ASP A 335 5.09 -4.66 -18.17
N THR A 336 5.25 -4.86 -19.47
CA THR A 336 4.70 -3.94 -20.49
C THR A 336 3.40 -4.43 -21.08
N GLU A 337 3.15 -5.74 -21.00
CA GLU A 337 1.99 -6.39 -21.56
C GLU A 337 1.07 -6.94 -20.46
N LEU A 338 -0.23 -6.95 -20.74
CA LEU A 338 -1.20 -7.53 -19.85
C LEU A 338 -0.92 -9.05 -19.69
N PRO A 339 -0.73 -9.54 -18.46
CA PRO A 339 -0.43 -10.96 -18.25
C PRO A 339 -1.57 -11.85 -18.75
N SER A 340 -1.19 -12.84 -19.53
CA SER A 340 -2.10 -13.85 -20.11
C SER A 340 -2.26 -15.06 -19.19
#